data_6e9c32f5c1a456d4593208f46936b9ba
#
_entry.id   6e9c32f5c1a456d4593208f46936b9ba
#
_cell.length_a   1.000
_cell.length_b   1.000
_cell.length_c   1.000
_cell.angle_alpha   90.00
_cell.angle_beta   90.00
_cell.angle_gamma   90.00
#
_symmetry.space_group_name_H-M   'P 1'
#
loop_
_entity.id
_entity.type
_entity.pdbx_description
1 polymer ?
#
loop_
_entity_poly.entity_id
_entity_poly.type
_entity_poly.pdbx_seq_one_letter_code
_entity_poly.pdbx_strand_id
1 'polypeptide(L)'
;MDKGLAFDHIHLISRDPQATAEWYQQMFGGEITAVQDNLRGAPQLDVRVGGMTIVIRGQRPGEHPSATKPIHQFDGYSSHDEWGTDHFGFTYRGDLRAFCAELKRKGVRMAVEPWEFKPGLVLCYVAAPDGVSIELIQAG
;
A
#
# COMPACT_ATOMS: atom_id res chain seq x y z
N MET A 1 -20.50 5.65 -18.56
CA MET A 1 -20.44 4.57 -19.57
C MET A 1 -19.03 4.01 -19.63
N ASP A 2 -18.94 2.70 -19.57
CA ASP A 2 -17.67 1.99 -19.70
C ASP A 2 -17.13 2.15 -21.13
N LYS A 3 -15.85 2.47 -21.24
CA LYS A 3 -15.17 2.63 -22.53
C LYS A 3 -14.20 1.49 -22.82
N GLY A 4 -14.43 0.32 -22.21
CA GLY A 4 -13.58 -0.84 -22.40
C GLY A 4 -12.32 -0.84 -21.54
N LEU A 5 -12.22 0.06 -20.56
CA LEU A 5 -11.11 0.09 -19.63
C LEU A 5 -11.42 -0.78 -18.41
N ALA A 6 -10.42 -1.49 -17.93
CA ALA A 6 -10.49 -2.23 -16.68
C ALA A 6 -9.24 -1.91 -15.87
N PHE A 7 -9.38 -1.88 -14.56
CA PHE A 7 -8.23 -1.65 -13.69
C PHE A 7 -7.31 -2.87 -13.74
N ASP A 8 -6.03 -2.66 -13.98
CA ASP A 8 -5.06 -3.76 -14.14
C ASP A 8 -4.16 -3.90 -12.92
N HIS A 9 -3.36 -2.88 -12.62
CA HIS A 9 -2.40 -2.98 -11.53
C HIS A 9 -1.97 -1.61 -11.02
N ILE A 10 -1.36 -1.62 -9.83
CA ILE A 10 -0.54 -0.53 -9.30
C ILE A 10 0.91 -0.96 -9.39
N HIS A 11 1.79 -0.09 -9.86
CA HIS A 11 3.22 -0.37 -10.00
C HIS A 11 4.00 0.44 -8.97
N LEU A 12 4.74 -0.25 -8.13
CA LEU A 12 5.59 0.34 -7.09
C LEU A 12 7.06 0.11 -7.43
N ILE A 13 7.88 1.13 -7.20
CA ILE A 13 9.33 1.01 -7.24
C ILE A 13 9.81 0.87 -5.80
N SER A 14 10.59 -0.15 -5.53
CA SER A 14 11.00 -0.51 -4.18
C SER A 14 12.51 -0.63 -4.07
N ARG A 15 13.05 -0.19 -2.94
CA ARG A 15 14.46 -0.40 -2.62
C ARG A 15 14.79 -1.86 -2.42
N ASP A 16 13.82 -2.64 -1.95
CA ASP A 16 13.95 -4.09 -1.74
C ASP A 16 12.63 -4.76 -2.13
N PRO A 17 12.46 -5.12 -3.42
CA PRO A 17 11.20 -5.67 -3.91
C PRO A 17 10.76 -6.95 -3.20
N GLN A 18 11.70 -7.83 -2.86
CA GLN A 18 11.37 -9.06 -2.16
C GLN A 18 10.80 -8.77 -0.77
N ALA A 19 11.48 -7.91 -0.01
CA ALA A 19 11.01 -7.54 1.33
C ALA A 19 9.66 -6.81 1.27
N THR A 20 9.46 -5.96 0.27
CA THR A 20 8.20 -5.24 0.09
C THR A 20 7.07 -6.22 -0.25
N ALA A 21 7.29 -7.17 -1.16
CA ALA A 21 6.29 -8.18 -1.48
C ALA A 21 5.93 -9.01 -0.25
N GLU A 22 6.91 -9.42 0.54
CA GLU A 22 6.68 -10.16 1.78
C GLU A 22 5.91 -9.33 2.80
N TRP A 23 6.13 -8.01 2.84
CA TRP A 23 5.37 -7.13 3.71
C TRP A 23 3.87 -7.17 3.38
N TYR A 24 3.51 -7.05 2.09
CA TYR A 24 2.11 -7.16 1.67
C TYR A 24 1.53 -8.55 1.96
N GLN A 25 2.33 -9.59 1.82
CA GLN A 25 1.92 -10.95 2.16
C GLN A 25 1.63 -11.08 3.66
N GLN A 26 2.55 -10.63 4.49
CA GLN A 26 2.45 -10.80 5.95
C GLN A 26 1.41 -9.88 6.59
N MET A 27 1.31 -8.65 6.11
CA MET A 27 0.45 -7.65 6.73
C MET A 27 -0.98 -7.66 6.18
N PHE A 28 -1.13 -7.88 4.88
CA PHE A 28 -2.43 -7.81 4.22
C PHE A 28 -2.90 -9.13 3.63
N GLY A 29 -2.19 -10.23 3.88
CA GLY A 29 -2.57 -11.53 3.35
C GLY A 29 -2.43 -11.67 1.84
N GLY A 30 -1.56 -10.87 1.23
CA GLY A 30 -1.30 -10.95 -0.20
C GLY A 30 -0.67 -12.26 -0.61
N GLU A 31 -0.82 -12.60 -1.87
CA GLU A 31 -0.21 -13.77 -2.48
C GLU A 31 0.81 -13.33 -3.53
N ILE A 32 2.05 -13.79 -3.39
CA ILE A 32 3.08 -13.56 -4.41
C ILE A 32 2.80 -14.51 -5.55
N THR A 33 2.39 -13.98 -6.70
CA THR A 33 1.94 -14.76 -7.85
C THR A 33 3.00 -14.92 -8.94
N ALA A 34 4.00 -14.05 -8.95
CA ALA A 34 5.09 -14.12 -9.91
C ALA A 34 6.36 -13.54 -9.32
N VAL A 35 7.49 -14.14 -9.63
CA VAL A 35 8.81 -13.65 -9.24
C VAL A 35 9.73 -13.73 -10.44
N GLN A 36 10.35 -12.61 -10.79
CA GLN A 36 11.39 -12.54 -11.81
C GLN A 36 12.62 -11.93 -11.15
N ASP A 37 13.70 -12.73 -11.07
CA ASP A 37 14.90 -12.28 -10.35
C ASP A 37 15.61 -11.15 -11.08
N ASN A 38 15.48 -11.11 -12.40
CA ASN A 38 16.09 -10.06 -13.21
C ASN A 38 15.24 -9.79 -14.44
N LEU A 39 14.38 -8.78 -14.36
CA LEU A 39 13.63 -8.29 -15.51
C LEU A 39 14.21 -6.95 -15.91
N ARG A 40 14.99 -6.96 -17.00
CA ARG A 40 15.67 -5.77 -17.53
C ARG A 40 16.57 -5.09 -16.50
N GLY A 41 17.25 -5.86 -15.66
CA GLY A 41 18.24 -5.36 -14.73
C GLY A 41 17.76 -5.17 -13.28
N ALA A 42 16.52 -5.56 -12.97
CA ALA A 42 16.03 -5.48 -11.59
C ALA A 42 15.04 -6.61 -11.31
N PRO A 43 14.93 -7.03 -10.04
CA PRO A 43 13.88 -7.99 -9.66
C PRO A 43 12.49 -7.36 -9.77
N GLN A 44 11.50 -8.19 -10.10
CA GLN A 44 10.11 -7.79 -10.15
C GLN A 44 9.24 -8.91 -9.59
N LEU A 45 8.33 -8.55 -8.69
CA LEU A 45 7.37 -9.47 -8.10
C LEU A 45 5.96 -8.93 -8.28
N ASP A 46 5.02 -9.85 -8.50
CA ASP A 46 3.60 -9.52 -8.51
C ASP A 46 2.96 -10.05 -7.25
N VAL A 47 2.16 -9.22 -6.58
CA VAL A 47 1.42 -9.58 -5.39
C VAL A 47 -0.07 -9.37 -5.65
N ARG A 48 -0.86 -10.39 -5.41
CA ARG A 48 -2.31 -10.32 -5.50
C ARG A 48 -2.87 -10.07 -4.11
N VAL A 49 -3.58 -8.97 -3.92
CA VAL A 49 -4.16 -8.61 -2.64
C VAL A 49 -5.43 -7.76 -2.86
N GLY A 50 -6.49 -8.08 -2.12
CA GLY A 50 -7.73 -7.31 -2.18
C GLY A 50 -8.36 -7.23 -3.56
N GLY A 51 -8.19 -8.24 -4.39
CA GLY A 51 -8.72 -8.25 -5.75
C GLY A 51 -7.90 -7.47 -6.75
N MET A 52 -6.70 -7.00 -6.36
CA MET A 52 -5.85 -6.13 -7.15
C MET A 52 -4.45 -6.74 -7.27
N THR A 53 -3.77 -6.43 -8.35
CA THR A 53 -2.36 -6.79 -8.53
C THR A 53 -1.49 -5.58 -8.23
N ILE A 54 -0.50 -5.77 -7.37
CA ILE A 54 0.57 -4.81 -7.14
C ILE A 54 1.83 -5.37 -7.78
N VAL A 55 2.38 -4.63 -8.73
CA VAL A 55 3.66 -4.96 -9.36
C VAL A 55 4.74 -4.21 -8.59
N ILE A 56 5.74 -4.93 -8.09
CA ILE A 56 6.81 -4.37 -7.26
C ILE A 56 8.13 -4.68 -7.94
N ARG A 57 8.86 -3.65 -8.35
CA ARG A 57 10.18 -3.86 -8.95
C ARG A 57 11.23 -2.96 -8.35
N GLY A 58 12.48 -3.38 -8.50
CA GLY A 58 13.63 -2.62 -8.07
C GLY A 58 14.06 -1.56 -9.08
N GLN A 59 15.04 -0.79 -8.69
CA GLN A 59 15.67 0.21 -9.54
C GLN A 59 16.47 -0.48 -10.64
N ARG A 60 16.21 -0.11 -11.88
CA ARG A 60 16.98 -0.57 -13.03
C ARG A 60 18.22 0.31 -13.24
N PRO A 61 19.27 -0.22 -13.91
CA PRO A 61 20.41 0.60 -14.27
C PRO A 61 19.96 1.84 -15.06
N GLY A 62 20.52 3.01 -14.69
CA GLY A 62 20.18 4.27 -15.33
C GLY A 62 18.93 4.97 -14.81
N GLU A 63 18.19 4.34 -13.93
CA GLU A 63 17.06 4.98 -13.27
C GLU A 63 17.50 5.70 -12.01
N HIS A 64 16.81 6.80 -11.70
CA HIS A 64 17.11 7.62 -10.52
C HIS A 64 15.83 8.00 -9.78
N PRO A 65 15.24 7.07 -9.02
CA PRO A 65 14.04 7.38 -8.25
C PRO A 65 14.29 8.52 -7.28
N SER A 66 13.33 9.43 -7.17
CA SER A 66 13.40 10.53 -6.22
C SER A 66 13.35 10.01 -4.78
N ALA A 67 13.95 10.76 -3.86
CA ALA A 67 13.89 10.42 -2.45
C ALA A 67 12.43 10.36 -1.98
N THR A 68 12.11 9.34 -1.20
CA THR A 68 10.77 9.17 -0.63
C THR A 68 10.56 10.22 0.45
N LYS A 69 9.41 10.88 0.43
CA LYS A 69 9.03 11.77 1.53
C LYS A 69 8.62 10.94 2.75
N PRO A 70 9.01 11.36 3.97
CA PRO A 70 8.55 10.69 5.17
C PRO A 70 7.03 10.78 5.30
N ILE A 71 6.41 9.68 5.72
CA ILE A 71 5.01 9.70 6.10
C ILE A 71 4.93 10.20 7.54
N HIS A 72 4.24 11.30 7.75
CA HIS A 72 4.06 11.87 9.07
C HIS A 72 2.71 11.45 9.65
N GLN A 73 2.68 11.23 10.97
CA GLN A 73 1.42 11.06 11.67
C GLN A 73 0.74 12.42 11.79
N PHE A 74 -0.59 12.44 11.64
CA PHE A 74 -1.38 13.65 11.81
C PHE A 74 -2.74 13.32 12.41
N ASP A 75 -3.35 14.31 13.05
CA ASP A 75 -4.65 14.16 13.70
C ASP A 75 -5.77 14.26 12.67
N GLY A 76 -6.74 13.36 12.76
CA GLY A 76 -7.87 13.34 11.87
C GLY A 76 -7.49 13.02 10.42
N TYR A 77 -8.41 13.30 9.51
CA TYR A 77 -8.20 13.05 8.10
C TYR A 77 -7.48 14.22 7.42
N SER A 78 -6.40 13.91 6.75
CA SER A 78 -5.67 14.88 5.94
C SER A 78 -4.92 14.12 4.84
N SER A 79 -4.84 14.68 3.65
CA SER A 79 -4.04 14.10 2.58
C SER A 79 -2.63 14.68 2.56
N HIS A 80 -1.80 14.12 1.72
CA HIS A 80 -0.44 14.61 1.48
C HIS A 80 -0.46 15.88 0.64
N ASP A 81 0.66 16.58 0.59
CA ASP A 81 0.78 17.88 -0.09
C ASP A 81 1.42 17.74 -1.47
N GLU A 82 1.07 16.70 -2.20
CA GLU A 82 1.64 16.47 -3.53
C GLU A 82 0.57 16.38 -4.60
N TRP A 83 0.89 16.89 -5.78
CA TRP A 83 0.04 16.70 -6.94
C TRP A 83 0.16 15.24 -7.43
N GLY A 84 -0.90 14.74 -8.03
CA GLY A 84 -0.93 13.40 -8.57
C GLY A 84 -1.41 12.36 -7.56
N THR A 85 -0.89 11.14 -7.66
CA THR A 85 -1.32 10.04 -6.79
C THR A 85 -0.87 10.27 -5.35
N ASP A 86 -1.83 10.35 -4.44
CA ASP A 86 -1.58 10.55 -3.02
C ASP A 86 -1.46 9.22 -2.26
N HIS A 87 -2.45 8.36 -2.45
CA HIS A 87 -2.49 7.03 -1.81
C HIS A 87 -3.40 6.10 -2.62
N PHE A 88 -3.44 4.84 -2.22
CA PHE A 88 -4.49 3.93 -2.66
C PHE A 88 -5.05 3.21 -1.45
N GLY A 89 -6.16 2.52 -1.61
CA GLY A 89 -6.83 1.98 -0.45
C GLY A 89 -7.54 0.67 -0.69
N PHE A 90 -7.91 0.04 0.43
CA PHE A 90 -8.68 -1.19 0.46
C PHE A 90 -9.86 -1.04 1.39
N THR A 91 -10.94 -1.72 1.08
CA THR A 91 -12.01 -1.95 2.03
C THR A 91 -11.64 -3.14 2.90
N TYR A 92 -11.77 -2.98 4.23
CA TYR A 92 -11.53 -4.06 5.17
C TYR A 92 -12.86 -4.57 5.72
N ARG A 93 -13.05 -5.87 5.68
CA ARG A 93 -14.25 -6.51 6.23
C ARG A 93 -13.93 -7.06 7.61
N GLY A 94 -14.44 -6.41 8.65
CA GLY A 94 -14.21 -6.78 10.02
C GLY A 94 -14.00 -5.55 10.90
N ASP A 95 -13.45 -5.78 12.08
CA ASP A 95 -13.13 -4.71 13.02
C ASP A 95 -11.78 -4.08 12.64
N LEU A 96 -11.82 -2.91 12.03
CA LEU A 96 -10.63 -2.23 11.56
C LEU A 96 -9.70 -1.84 12.72
N ARG A 97 -10.27 -1.42 13.86
CA ARG A 97 -9.45 -1.05 15.01
C ARG A 97 -8.66 -2.23 15.55
N ALA A 98 -9.29 -3.41 15.61
CA ALA A 98 -8.61 -4.64 16.02
C ALA A 98 -7.53 -5.06 15.01
N PHE A 99 -7.81 -4.94 13.72
CA PHE A 99 -6.83 -5.22 12.68
C PHE A 99 -5.62 -4.30 12.77
N CYS A 100 -5.85 -3.01 12.95
CA CYS A 100 -4.76 -2.04 13.09
C CYS A 100 -3.93 -2.30 14.36
N ALA A 101 -4.57 -2.70 15.45
CA ALA A 101 -3.83 -3.09 16.66
C ALA A 101 -2.90 -4.28 16.39
N GLU A 102 -3.36 -5.25 15.60
CA GLU A 102 -2.52 -6.38 15.20
C GLU A 102 -1.36 -5.95 14.30
N LEU A 103 -1.62 -5.10 13.32
CA LEU A 103 -0.57 -4.57 12.45
C LEU A 103 0.50 -3.84 13.27
N LYS A 104 0.07 -3.03 14.25
CA LYS A 104 1.01 -2.31 15.12
C LYS A 104 1.86 -3.25 15.96
N ARG A 105 1.30 -4.37 16.43
CA ARG A 105 2.08 -5.40 17.13
C ARG A 105 3.13 -6.03 16.22
N LYS A 106 2.90 -6.06 14.93
CA LYS A 106 3.86 -6.55 13.93
C LYS A 106 4.85 -5.48 13.46
N GLY A 107 4.83 -4.29 14.09
CA GLY A 107 5.76 -3.21 13.79
C GLY A 107 5.31 -2.23 12.71
N VAL A 108 4.06 -2.30 12.26
CA VAL A 108 3.53 -1.38 11.26
C VAL A 108 3.21 -0.03 11.90
N ARG A 109 3.57 1.05 11.22
CA ARG A 109 3.25 2.41 11.65
C ARG A 109 1.96 2.88 10.98
N MET A 110 1.17 3.64 11.73
CA MET A 110 -0.02 4.32 11.21
C MET A 110 0.30 5.79 10.98
N ALA A 111 0.05 6.27 9.76
CA ALA A 111 0.09 7.71 9.51
C ALA A 111 -1.13 8.38 10.12
N VAL A 112 -2.28 7.71 10.02
CA VAL A 112 -3.52 8.13 10.69
C VAL A 112 -4.09 6.91 11.41
N GLU A 113 -4.26 7.02 12.73
CA GLU A 113 -4.90 5.96 13.52
C GLU A 113 -6.36 5.80 13.10
N PRO A 114 -6.94 4.60 13.31
CA PRO A 114 -8.35 4.41 13.00
C PRO A 114 -9.23 5.43 13.71
N TRP A 115 -10.10 6.07 12.96
CA TRP A 115 -11.04 7.05 13.50
C TRP A 115 -12.32 7.08 12.68
N GLU A 116 -13.38 7.59 13.31
CA GLU A 116 -14.68 7.68 12.66
C GLU A 116 -14.76 8.99 11.88
N PHE A 117 -14.58 8.89 10.56
CA PHE A 117 -14.61 10.06 9.66
C PHE A 117 -15.99 10.72 9.66
N LYS A 118 -17.01 9.90 9.64
CA LYS A 118 -18.41 10.27 9.80
C LYS A 118 -19.13 9.08 10.42
N PRO A 119 -20.34 9.25 10.99
CA PRO A 119 -21.03 8.13 11.63
C PRO A 119 -21.07 6.87 10.77
N GLY A 120 -20.55 5.77 11.32
CA GLY A 120 -20.49 4.48 10.64
C GLY A 120 -19.32 4.27 9.68
N LEU A 121 -18.49 5.27 9.45
CA LEU A 121 -17.34 5.14 8.55
C LEU A 121 -16.02 5.28 9.31
N VAL A 122 -15.37 4.14 9.56
CA VAL A 122 -14.06 4.10 10.22
C VAL A 122 -12.99 3.92 9.15
N LEU A 123 -11.93 4.70 9.23
CA LEU A 123 -10.80 4.59 8.30
C LEU A 123 -9.47 4.88 9.01
N CYS A 124 -8.39 4.51 8.36
CA CYS A 124 -7.03 4.80 8.80
C CYS A 124 -6.09 4.88 7.60
N TYR A 125 -4.87 5.35 7.83
CA TYR A 125 -3.78 5.28 6.84
C TYR A 125 -2.61 4.51 7.41
N VAL A 126 -2.13 3.53 6.64
CA VAL A 126 -1.02 2.66 6.99
C VAL A 126 0.22 3.12 6.24
N ALA A 127 1.34 3.21 6.94
CA ALA A 127 2.63 3.50 6.31
C ALA A 127 3.26 2.20 5.81
N ALA A 128 3.20 1.99 4.51
CA ALA A 128 3.81 0.85 3.84
C ALA A 128 5.26 1.15 3.44
N PRO A 129 6.04 0.15 2.98
CA PRO A 129 7.42 0.38 2.55
C PRO A 129 7.53 1.44 1.46
N ASP A 130 8.68 2.11 1.41
CA ASP A 130 9.04 3.11 0.41
C ASP A 130 8.12 4.34 0.39
N GLY A 131 7.55 4.70 1.55
CA GLY A 131 6.74 5.90 1.66
C GLY A 131 5.35 5.79 1.05
N VAL A 132 4.90 4.58 0.77
CA VAL A 132 3.56 4.35 0.22
C VAL A 132 2.53 4.47 1.33
N SER A 133 1.50 5.29 1.11
CA SER A 133 0.39 5.45 2.04
C SER A 133 -0.79 4.62 1.57
N ILE A 134 -1.36 3.81 2.47
CA ILE A 134 -2.49 2.95 2.15
C ILE A 134 -3.64 3.25 3.09
N GLU A 135 -4.79 3.63 2.53
CA GLU A 135 -6.01 3.84 3.28
C GLU A 135 -6.74 2.52 3.47
N LEU A 136 -7.22 2.28 4.67
CA LEU A 136 -8.13 1.17 4.95
C LEU A 136 -9.46 1.73 5.42
N ILE A 137 -10.55 1.25 4.81
CA ILE A 137 -11.89 1.70 5.12
C ILE A 137 -12.70 0.50 5.58
N GLN A 138 -13.27 0.59 6.78
CA GLN A 138 -14.09 -0.49 7.30
C GLN A 138 -15.38 -0.63 6.49
N ALA A 139 -15.63 -1.82 5.93
CA ALA A 139 -16.87 -2.13 5.25
C ALA A 139 -17.97 -2.33 6.29
N GLY A 140 -19.05 -1.60 6.10
CA GLY A 140 -20.14 -1.39 7.01
C GLY A 140 -20.89 -2.51 7.64
#